data_eb353ffa9ab8aef6fdea1d973dbd5eda
#
_entry.id   eb353ffa9ab8aef6fdea1d973dbd5eda
#
_cell.length_a   1.000
_cell.length_b   1.000
_cell.length_c   1.000
_cell.angle_alpha   90.00
_cell.angle_beta   90.00
_cell.angle_gamma   90.00
#
_symmetry.space_group_name_H-M   'P 1'
#
loop_
_entity.id
_entity.type
_entity.pdbx_description
1 polymer ?
#
loop_
_entity_poly.entity_id
_entity_poly.type
_entity_poly.pdbx_seq_one_letter_code
_entity_poly.pdbx_strand_id
1 'polypeptide(L)' 'MSLKVCVFGSGSTGNCIFVSSGSVKILVDLGLTASRVEKSLRALNETADNVNVLITHAHHDHVSGLDAFCARHPDAEVYC' A
#
# COMPACT_ATOMS: atom_id res chain seq x y z
N MET A 1 9.45 -3.87 -20.01
CA MET A 1 9.02 -3.84 -18.60
C MET A 1 8.84 -2.41 -18.15
N SER A 2 7.70 -2.04 -17.60
CA SER A 2 7.46 -0.67 -17.16
C SER A 2 7.35 -0.61 -15.64
N LEU A 3 7.81 0.50 -15.07
CA LEU A 3 7.72 0.77 -13.64
C LEU A 3 6.64 1.82 -13.43
N LYS A 4 5.70 1.54 -12.55
CA LYS A 4 4.63 2.48 -12.18
C LYS A 4 4.82 2.88 -10.72
N VAL A 5 4.84 4.16 -10.45
CA VAL A 5 4.94 4.71 -9.10
C VAL A 5 3.82 5.71 -8.88
N CYS A 6 3.06 5.56 -7.82
CA CYS A 6 1.98 6.48 -7.51
C CYS A 6 1.96 6.77 -6.01
N VAL A 7 1.99 8.04 -5.64
CA VAL A 7 1.91 8.45 -4.25
C VAL A 7 0.43 8.52 -3.87
N PHE A 8 -0.02 7.61 -3.01
CA PHE A 8 -1.40 7.62 -2.52
C PHE A 8 -1.60 8.60 -1.38
N GLY A 9 -0.55 8.86 -0.61
CA GLY A 9 -0.58 9.84 0.46
C GLY A 9 0.83 10.13 0.95
N SER A 10 1.05 11.36 1.43
CA SER A 10 2.34 11.77 1.97
C SER A 10 2.12 12.78 3.09
N GLY A 11 3.10 12.88 3.98
CA GLY A 11 3.08 13.83 5.08
C GLY A 11 2.53 13.25 6.37
N SER A 12 2.16 14.11 7.30
CA SER A 12 1.74 13.71 8.65
C SER A 12 0.34 13.09 8.69
N THR A 13 -0.44 13.20 7.62
CA THR A 13 -1.80 12.64 7.57
C THR A 13 -1.84 11.20 7.06
N GLY A 14 -0.70 10.66 6.69
CA GLY A 14 -0.58 9.26 6.27
C GLY A 14 0.30 9.12 5.05
N ASN A 15 1.14 8.11 5.06
CA ASN A 15 2.10 7.84 3.98
C ASN A 15 1.78 6.51 3.33
N CYS A 16 1.70 6.51 2.00
CA CYS A 16 1.51 5.29 1.24
C CYS A 16 1.92 5.54 -0.20
N ILE A 17 2.83 4.71 -0.71
CA ILE A 17 3.31 4.80 -2.09
C ILE A 17 3.10 3.44 -2.75
N PHE A 18 2.49 3.45 -3.92
CA PHE A 18 2.28 2.23 -4.70
C PHE A 18 3.35 2.13 -5.78
N VAL A 19 4.00 0.97 -5.87
CA VAL A 19 5.00 0.69 -6.90
C VAL A 19 4.66 -0.63 -7.55
N SER A 20 4.66 -0.66 -8.88
CA SER A 20 4.45 -1.92 -9.59
C SER A 20 5.37 -2.04 -10.79
N SER A 21 5.75 -3.27 -11.09
CA SER A 21 6.54 -3.60 -12.27
C SER A 21 6.15 -5.01 -12.69
N GLY A 22 5.55 -5.14 -13.87
CA GLY A 22 5.02 -6.42 -14.33
C GLY A 22 3.97 -6.95 -13.35
N SER A 23 4.21 -8.13 -12.81
CA SER A 23 3.29 -8.76 -11.84
C SER A 23 3.62 -8.44 -10.39
N VAL A 24 4.70 -7.68 -10.15
CA VAL A 24 5.11 -7.33 -8.79
C VAL A 24 4.41 -6.04 -8.37
N LYS A 25 3.76 -6.05 -7.21
CA LYS A 25 3.08 -4.88 -6.65
C LYS A 25 3.51 -4.69 -5.21
N ILE A 26 3.90 -3.47 -4.86
CA ILE A 26 4.39 -3.14 -3.52
C ILE A 26 3.69 -1.88 -3.04
N LEU A 27 3.22 -1.90 -1.79
CA LEU A 27 2.79 -0.70 -1.08
C LEU A 27 3.89 -0.35 -0.07
N VAL A 28 4.47 0.82 -0.21
CA VAL A 28 5.49 1.31 0.72
C VAL A 28 4.76 2.14 1.77
N ASP A 29 4.72 1.63 2.99
CA ASP A 29 4.00 2.17 4.14
C ASP A 29 2.47 2.11 3.97
N LEU A 30 1.75 1.99 5.06
CA LEU A 30 0.31 1.90 5.07
C LEU A 30 -0.28 2.83 6.12
N GLY A 31 -0.01 4.13 5.94
CA GLY A 31 -0.54 5.16 6.81
C GLY A 31 -1.95 5.62 6.47
N LEU A 32 -2.55 5.07 5.39
CA LEU A 32 -3.92 5.38 4.98
C LEU A 32 -4.85 4.25 5.39
N THR A 33 -6.15 4.54 5.44
CA THR A 33 -7.13 3.48 5.71
C THR A 33 -7.16 2.47 4.55
N ALA A 34 -7.55 1.24 4.86
CA ALA A 34 -7.65 0.20 3.83
C ALA A 34 -8.62 0.61 2.72
N SER A 35 -9.72 1.28 3.05
CA SER A 35 -10.69 1.76 2.04
C SER A 35 -10.04 2.76 1.09
N ARG A 36 -9.24 3.70 1.60
CA ARG A 36 -8.57 4.69 0.76
C ARG A 36 -7.54 4.05 -0.16
N VAL A 37 -6.80 3.08 0.35
CA VAL A 37 -5.82 2.35 -0.45
C VAL A 37 -6.51 1.58 -1.57
N GLU A 38 -7.59 0.87 -1.24
CA GLU A 38 -8.36 0.11 -2.22
C GLU A 38 -8.96 1.00 -3.29
N LYS A 39 -9.48 2.16 -2.89
CA LYS A 39 -10.06 3.13 -3.83
C LYS A 39 -8.98 3.66 -4.77
N SER A 40 -7.80 3.96 -4.24
CA SER A 40 -6.69 4.46 -5.04
C SER A 40 -6.19 3.40 -6.03
N LEU A 41 -6.14 2.14 -5.62
CA LEU A 41 -5.77 1.05 -6.51
C LEU A 41 -6.78 0.90 -7.65
N ARG A 42 -8.08 0.97 -7.34
CA ARG A 42 -9.12 0.89 -8.37
C ARG A 42 -9.02 2.01 -9.38
N ALA A 43 -8.66 3.21 -8.93
CA ALA A 43 -8.47 4.36 -9.82
C ALA A 43 -7.33 4.12 -10.82
N LEU A 44 -6.40 3.24 -10.50
CA LEU A 44 -5.31 2.86 -11.40
C LEU A 44 -5.59 1.56 -12.16
N ASN A 45 -6.80 1.01 -12.06
CA ASN A 45 -7.16 -0.30 -12.61
C ASN A 45 -6.28 -1.41 -12.03
N GLU A 46 -5.92 -1.28 -10.75
CA GLU A 46 -5.13 -2.28 -10.04
C GLU A 46 -5.98 -2.96 -8.99
N THR A 47 -5.54 -4.16 -8.59
CA THR A 47 -6.19 -4.89 -7.49
C THR A 47 -5.22 -5.02 -6.33
N ALA A 48 -5.74 -5.34 -5.15
CA ALA A 48 -4.91 -5.60 -3.98
C ALA A 48 -4.42 -7.06 -3.91
N ASP A 49 -4.70 -7.86 -4.92
CA ASP A 49 -4.29 -9.25 -4.95
C ASP A 49 -2.78 -9.36 -5.08
N ASN A 50 -2.17 -10.19 -4.24
CA ASN A 50 -0.73 -10.47 -4.26
C ASN A 50 0.13 -9.21 -4.09
N VAL A 51 -0.39 -8.22 -3.36
CA VAL A 51 0.37 -7.03 -3.05
C VAL A 51 1.29 -7.33 -1.87
N ASN A 52 2.52 -6.83 -1.94
CA ASN A 52 3.47 -6.88 -0.82
C ASN A 52 3.49 -5.53 -0.14
N VAL A 53 3.70 -5.51 1.16
CA VAL A 53 3.76 -4.27 1.93
C VAL A 53 5.16 -4.14 2.53
N LEU A 54 5.80 -3.00 2.31
CA LEU A 54 7.11 -2.69 2.88
C LEU A 54 6.94 -1.53 3.85
N ILE A 55 7.28 -1.75 5.12
CA ILE A 55 7.19 -0.72 6.15
C ILE A 55 8.57 -0.13 6.40
N THR A 56 8.71 1.17 6.17
CA THR A 56 9.98 1.86 6.36
C THR A 56 10.14 2.39 7.79
N HIS A 57 9.02 2.79 8.42
CA HIS A 57 9.00 3.33 9.78
C HIS A 57 7.79 2.81 10.53
N ALA A 58 7.96 2.48 11.80
CA ALA A 58 6.86 2.01 12.65
C ALA A 58 6.11 3.17 13.33
N HIS A 59 5.96 4.29 12.65
CA HIS A 59 5.21 5.44 13.13
C HIS A 59 3.76 5.34 12.67
N HIS A 60 2.85 5.94 13.45
CA HIS A 60 1.41 5.87 13.17
C HIS A 60 1.06 6.32 11.75
N ASP A 61 1.68 7.37 11.27
CA ASP A 61 1.43 7.89 9.92
C ASP A 61 1.96 7.01 8.79
N HIS A 62 2.66 5.92 9.15
CA HIS A 62 3.17 4.94 8.18
C HIS A 62 2.50 3.58 8.28
N VAL A 63 1.82 3.27 9.41
CA VAL A 63 1.29 1.93 9.65
C VAL A 63 -0.16 1.90 10.13
N SER A 64 -0.84 3.06 10.21
CA SER A 64 -2.17 3.11 10.83
C SER A 64 -3.21 2.24 10.10
N GLY A 65 -3.02 1.97 8.82
CA GLY A 65 -3.94 1.15 8.04
C GLY A 65 -3.54 -0.31 7.89
N LEU A 66 -2.42 -0.70 8.50
CA LEU A 66 -1.82 -2.02 8.23
C LEU A 66 -2.72 -3.17 8.69
N ASP A 67 -3.23 -3.11 9.91
CA ASP A 67 -4.04 -4.20 10.46
C ASP A 67 -5.32 -4.41 9.65
N ALA A 68 -6.02 -3.32 9.31
CA ALA A 68 -7.24 -3.41 8.54
C ALA A 68 -6.99 -3.91 7.12
N PHE A 69 -5.90 -3.46 6.51
CA PHE A 69 -5.53 -3.90 5.17
C PHE A 69 -5.20 -5.39 5.16
N CYS A 70 -4.40 -5.87 6.11
CA CYS A 70 -4.04 -7.28 6.19
C CYS A 70 -5.24 -8.16 6.52
N ALA A 71 -6.20 -7.67 7.30
CA ALA A 71 -7.43 -8.40 7.58
C ALA A 71 -8.27 -8.60 6.32
N ARG A 72 -8.29 -7.62 5.43
CA ARG A 72 -9.03 -7.70 4.15
C ARG A 72 -8.27 -8.45 3.07
N HIS A 73 -6.95 -8.48 3.16
CA HIS A 73 -6.09 -9.07 2.13
C HIS A 73 -5.07 -10.00 2.82
N PRO A 74 -5.52 -11.18 3.26
CA PRO A 74 -4.64 -12.09 4.00
C PRO A 74 -3.48 -12.64 3.18
N ASP A 75 -3.53 -12.49 1.84
CA ASP A 75 -2.41 -12.89 0.97
C ASP A 75 -1.26 -11.89 0.99
N ALA A 76 -1.47 -10.68 1.52
CA ALA A 76 -0.45 -9.66 1.53
C ALA A 76 0.70 -10.08 2.45
N GLU A 77 1.92 -9.96 1.94
CA GLU A 77 3.12 -10.21 2.73
C GLU A 77 3.69 -8.88 3.19
N VAL A 78 4.09 -8.82 4.46
CA VAL A 78 4.59 -7.59 5.07
C VAL A 78 6.08 -7.75 5.37
N TYR A 79 6.87 -6.78 4.92
CA TYR A 79 8.32 -6.72 5.15
C TYR A 79 8.64 -5.45 5.92
N CYS A 80 9.47 -5.55 6.95
CA CYS A 80 9.92 -4.39 7.72
C CYS A 80 11.40 -4.44 8.05
#